data_f6e68b5de8000dda89400b1bf487b7ef
#
_entry.id   f6e68b5de8000dda89400b1bf487b7ef
#
_cell.length_a   1.000
_cell.length_b   1.000
_cell.length_c   1.000
_cell.angle_alpha   90.00
_cell.angle_beta   90.00
_cell.angle_gamma   90.00
#
_symmetry.space_group_name_H-M   'P 1'
#
loop_
_entity.id
_entity.type
_entity.pdbx_description
1 polymer ?
#
loop_
_entity_poly.entity_id
_entity_poly.type
_entity_poly.pdbx_seq_one_letter_code
_entity_poly.pdbx_strand_id
1 'polypeptide(L)'
;MVGMRDVAKKAGVSLSTVSLVVNASGYVSQEMRRRVEQAMRELDYIPNELARNLYRGRTGMIGVIVPTLRHPFFATLVSALQGRLAKHELQTLLCSTADADTGEAEYVSRLRRHMMDGIIMAAHTDHPANYWTSIGRPVVAFDRALGATIATVRSDHEQGGRLVAEQLVKSGTRHVVMVGGPRSQFDDRGEGATTFPTVRYFQTLGERLDAAGIRHEYVACGPVTDVEGYARAVHLLFDRLSESRSGGSARDSGVGDAGIPPVDAIVGSDVVAACAVKEAFAHGLNVPRDVQIIGYDGTCLVDCAGLTLTVVKQDFDAIAERLAARIVDAVNEPEGRESKDSEDSKAGKEFKNAAAVDIVPVSLHVGDTTRQMA
;
A
#
# COMPACT_ATOMS: atom_id res chain seq x y z
N MET A 1 23.26 9.44 -36.72
CA MET A 1 21.97 9.26 -36.02
C MET A 1 20.95 10.11 -36.78
N VAL A 2 19.84 9.51 -37.22
CA VAL A 2 18.78 10.23 -37.95
C VAL A 2 18.08 11.17 -36.95
N GLY A 3 17.85 12.42 -37.39
CA GLY A 3 17.22 13.45 -36.56
C GLY A 3 15.96 14.05 -37.23
N MET A 4 15.22 14.89 -36.50
CA MET A 4 14.03 15.56 -37.01
C MET A 4 14.32 16.39 -38.31
N ARG A 5 15.56 16.88 -38.49
CA ARG A 5 15.97 17.59 -39.70
C ARG A 5 16.00 16.67 -40.90
N ASP A 6 16.42 15.42 -40.73
CA ASP A 6 16.46 14.45 -41.85
C ASP A 6 15.05 14.03 -42.24
N VAL A 7 14.15 13.86 -41.23
CA VAL A 7 12.72 13.62 -41.47
C VAL A 7 12.08 14.80 -42.22
N ALA A 8 12.36 16.03 -41.82
CA ALA A 8 11.84 17.24 -42.49
C ALA A 8 12.28 17.30 -43.94
N LYS A 9 13.58 17.04 -44.22
CA LYS A 9 14.13 17.00 -45.57
C LYS A 9 13.48 15.89 -46.42
N LYS A 10 13.32 14.69 -45.86
CA LYS A 10 12.72 13.54 -46.54
C LYS A 10 11.23 13.76 -46.84
N ALA A 11 10.48 14.31 -45.86
CA ALA A 11 9.06 14.60 -46.00
C ALA A 11 8.76 15.85 -46.85
N GLY A 12 9.75 16.69 -47.12
CA GLY A 12 9.57 17.95 -47.84
C GLY A 12 8.73 18.97 -47.09
N VAL A 13 8.92 19.05 -45.76
CA VAL A 13 8.20 19.97 -44.84
C VAL A 13 9.19 20.72 -43.95
N SER A 14 8.71 21.73 -43.21
CA SER A 14 9.55 22.44 -42.27
C SER A 14 9.85 21.59 -41.02
N LEU A 15 10.95 21.89 -40.32
CA LEU A 15 11.28 21.26 -39.03
C LEU A 15 10.17 21.47 -37.99
N SER A 16 9.54 22.67 -38.00
CA SER A 16 8.39 22.97 -37.14
C SER A 16 7.20 22.07 -37.42
N THR A 17 6.91 21.76 -38.70
CA THR A 17 5.85 20.83 -39.09
C THR A 17 6.13 19.42 -38.56
N VAL A 18 7.37 18.94 -38.65
CA VAL A 18 7.77 17.65 -38.05
C VAL A 18 7.58 17.67 -36.53
N SER A 19 8.01 18.74 -35.88
CA SER A 19 7.82 18.90 -34.41
C SER A 19 6.36 18.87 -34.01
N LEU A 20 5.47 19.54 -34.75
CA LEU A 20 4.03 19.52 -34.52
C LEU A 20 3.43 18.11 -34.65
N VAL A 21 3.87 17.34 -35.68
CA VAL A 21 3.41 15.96 -35.87
C VAL A 21 3.92 15.03 -34.75
N VAL A 22 5.23 15.11 -34.44
CA VAL A 22 5.87 14.29 -33.39
C VAL A 22 5.28 14.57 -32.03
N ASN A 23 4.99 15.81 -31.68
CA ASN A 23 4.44 16.21 -30.39
C ASN A 23 2.91 16.17 -30.32
N ALA A 24 2.25 15.82 -31.42
CA ALA A 24 0.79 15.88 -31.57
C ALA A 24 0.21 17.25 -31.15
N SER A 25 0.93 18.33 -31.35
CA SER A 25 0.58 19.70 -30.96
C SER A 25 0.27 20.57 -32.17
N GLY A 26 -0.78 21.39 -32.08
CA GLY A 26 -1.18 22.29 -33.15
C GLY A 26 -1.84 21.59 -34.35
N TYR A 27 -2.27 22.43 -35.31
CA TYR A 27 -2.92 21.97 -36.55
C TYR A 27 -1.91 21.57 -37.59
N VAL A 28 -1.99 20.35 -38.10
CA VAL A 28 -1.26 19.85 -39.28
C VAL A 28 -2.23 19.12 -40.19
N SER A 29 -2.25 19.46 -41.49
CA SER A 29 -3.13 18.77 -42.44
C SER A 29 -2.86 17.26 -42.46
N GLN A 30 -3.89 16.47 -42.77
CA GLN A 30 -3.75 15.01 -42.89
C GLN A 30 -2.69 14.58 -43.89
N GLU A 31 -2.58 15.30 -45.00
CA GLU A 31 -1.58 15.01 -46.01
C GLU A 31 -0.16 15.22 -45.51
N MET A 32 0.11 16.38 -44.87
CA MET A 32 1.43 16.64 -44.27
C MET A 32 1.76 15.62 -43.15
N ARG A 33 0.78 15.27 -42.30
CA ARG A 33 0.95 14.25 -41.29
C ARG A 33 1.38 12.91 -41.90
N ARG A 34 0.67 12.42 -42.92
CA ARG A 34 1.02 11.17 -43.61
C ARG A 34 2.44 11.19 -44.19
N ARG A 35 2.84 12.31 -44.82
CA ARG A 35 4.18 12.48 -45.37
C ARG A 35 5.27 12.41 -44.32
N VAL A 36 5.07 13.05 -43.16
CA VAL A 36 6.00 13.01 -42.03
C VAL A 36 6.08 11.59 -41.45
N GLU A 37 4.96 10.96 -41.20
CA GLU A 37 4.90 9.59 -40.67
C GLU A 37 5.53 8.56 -41.61
N GLN A 38 5.35 8.74 -42.93
CA GLN A 38 6.01 7.90 -43.94
C GLN A 38 7.52 8.11 -43.91
N ALA A 39 7.99 9.36 -43.89
CA ALA A 39 9.43 9.68 -43.81
C ALA A 39 10.07 9.15 -42.54
N MET A 40 9.35 9.19 -41.39
CA MET A 40 9.81 8.61 -40.12
C MET A 40 10.00 7.09 -40.26
N ARG A 41 9.03 6.38 -40.84
CA ARG A 41 9.15 4.92 -41.08
C ARG A 41 10.30 4.57 -42.01
N GLU A 42 10.44 5.30 -43.14
CA GLU A 42 11.50 5.04 -44.15
C GLU A 42 12.90 5.32 -43.62
N LEU A 43 13.03 6.21 -42.61
CA LEU A 43 14.30 6.57 -42.00
C LEU A 43 14.55 5.84 -40.69
N ASP A 44 13.63 4.96 -40.28
CA ASP A 44 13.64 4.33 -38.95
C ASP A 44 13.87 5.36 -37.83
N TYR A 45 13.20 6.52 -37.95
CA TYR A 45 13.33 7.59 -36.97
C TYR A 45 12.39 7.38 -35.81
N ILE A 46 12.98 7.18 -34.64
CA ILE A 46 12.26 7.11 -33.37
C ILE A 46 12.39 8.47 -32.66
N PRO A 47 11.28 9.14 -32.32
CA PRO A 47 11.32 10.39 -31.58
C PRO A 47 12.01 10.21 -30.24
N ASN A 48 12.86 11.16 -29.86
CA ASN A 48 13.48 11.15 -28.53
C ASN A 48 12.44 11.55 -27.48
N GLU A 49 12.05 10.59 -26.63
CA GLU A 49 11.07 10.81 -25.55
C GLU A 49 11.54 11.88 -24.55
N LEU A 50 12.85 11.99 -24.27
CA LEU A 50 13.37 13.04 -23.39
C LEU A 50 13.10 14.44 -23.95
N ALA A 51 13.28 14.62 -25.27
CA ALA A 51 12.98 15.89 -25.94
C ALA A 51 11.47 16.18 -25.95
N ARG A 52 10.63 15.14 -26.13
CA ARG A 52 9.17 15.27 -26.05
C ARG A 52 8.70 15.65 -24.65
N ASN A 53 9.25 15.00 -23.64
CA ASN A 53 8.94 15.26 -22.23
C ASN A 53 9.33 16.69 -21.83
N LEU A 54 10.50 17.15 -22.27
CA LEU A 54 10.92 18.54 -22.07
C LEU A 54 9.95 19.54 -22.73
N TYR A 55 9.48 19.25 -23.95
CA TYR A 55 8.52 20.11 -24.64
C TYR A 55 7.14 20.12 -23.97
N ARG A 56 6.69 18.95 -23.47
CA ARG A 56 5.41 18.80 -22.77
C ARG A 56 5.45 19.26 -21.31
N GLY A 57 6.63 19.44 -20.73
CA GLY A 57 6.83 19.72 -19.31
C GLY A 57 6.45 18.52 -18.40
N ARG A 58 6.26 17.32 -18.97
CA ARG A 58 5.81 16.11 -18.26
C ARG A 58 6.54 14.87 -18.77
N THR A 59 6.80 13.93 -17.86
CA THR A 59 7.48 12.66 -18.16
C THR A 59 6.51 11.53 -18.47
N GLY A 60 5.26 11.63 -18.01
CA GLY A 60 4.30 10.54 -18.02
C GLY A 60 4.62 9.44 -17.01
N MET A 61 5.55 9.67 -16.08
CA MET A 61 5.97 8.67 -15.09
C MET A 61 5.49 9.02 -13.69
N ILE A 62 4.92 8.04 -12.99
CA ILE A 62 4.54 8.12 -11.58
C ILE A 62 5.42 7.18 -10.77
N GLY A 63 6.13 7.71 -9.77
CA GLY A 63 6.87 6.91 -8.81
C GLY A 63 5.91 6.22 -7.84
N VAL A 64 5.97 4.89 -7.77
CA VAL A 64 5.24 4.12 -6.76
C VAL A 64 6.28 3.59 -5.76
N ILE A 65 6.29 4.19 -4.56
CA ILE A 65 7.29 3.91 -3.54
C ILE A 65 6.69 2.98 -2.50
N VAL A 66 7.23 1.77 -2.40
CA VAL A 66 6.80 0.72 -1.46
C VAL A 66 7.97 0.31 -0.55
N PRO A 67 7.71 -0.28 0.63
CA PRO A 67 8.78 -0.77 1.49
C PRO A 67 9.59 -1.89 0.84
N THR A 68 8.92 -2.89 0.28
CA THR A 68 9.50 -4.09 -0.34
C THR A 68 8.49 -4.74 -1.28
N LEU A 69 8.98 -5.44 -2.30
CA LEU A 69 8.15 -6.29 -3.16
C LEU A 69 8.07 -7.75 -2.68
N ARG A 70 8.86 -8.11 -1.68
CA ARG A 70 8.83 -9.47 -1.11
C ARG A 70 7.54 -9.76 -0.35
N HIS A 71 6.88 -8.72 0.18
CA HIS A 71 5.60 -8.88 0.84
C HIS A 71 4.47 -8.89 -0.21
N PRO A 72 3.63 -9.96 -0.28
CA PRO A 72 2.63 -10.14 -1.33
C PRO A 72 1.64 -9.00 -1.47
N PHE A 73 1.31 -8.33 -0.37
CA PHE A 73 0.46 -7.15 -0.37
C PHE A 73 0.96 -6.06 -1.33
N PHE A 74 2.23 -5.65 -1.20
CA PHE A 74 2.77 -4.57 -2.03
C PHE A 74 2.92 -4.98 -3.49
N ALA A 75 3.28 -6.25 -3.76
CA ALA A 75 3.33 -6.76 -5.13
C ALA A 75 1.94 -6.71 -5.80
N THR A 76 0.90 -7.11 -5.07
CA THR A 76 -0.50 -7.06 -5.55
C THR A 76 -0.96 -5.63 -5.78
N LEU A 77 -0.69 -4.72 -4.83
CA LEU A 77 -1.03 -3.29 -4.95
C LEU A 77 -0.35 -2.65 -6.17
N VAL A 78 0.96 -2.87 -6.35
CA VAL A 78 1.72 -2.32 -7.48
C VAL A 78 1.17 -2.83 -8.81
N SER A 79 0.85 -4.13 -8.90
CA SER A 79 0.24 -4.72 -10.08
C SER A 79 -1.09 -4.08 -10.44
N ALA A 80 -1.97 -3.86 -9.47
CA ALA A 80 -3.25 -3.18 -9.66
C ALA A 80 -3.06 -1.72 -10.09
N LEU A 81 -2.14 -0.99 -9.42
CA LEU A 81 -1.81 0.41 -9.74
C LEU A 81 -1.28 0.56 -11.16
N GLN A 82 -0.37 -0.31 -11.58
CA GLN A 82 0.18 -0.27 -12.94
C GLN A 82 -0.91 -0.36 -14.00
N GLY A 83 -1.88 -1.26 -13.80
CA GLY A 83 -3.03 -1.39 -14.70
C GLY A 83 -3.93 -0.15 -14.74
N ARG A 84 -4.10 0.54 -13.59
CA ARG A 84 -4.91 1.77 -13.52
C ARG A 84 -4.19 2.98 -14.10
N LEU A 85 -2.93 3.19 -13.76
CA LEU A 85 -2.11 4.29 -14.31
C LEU A 85 -1.98 4.19 -15.84
N ALA A 86 -1.82 2.97 -16.38
CA ALA A 86 -1.74 2.75 -17.82
C ALA A 86 -3.00 3.22 -18.57
N LYS A 87 -4.20 3.15 -17.98
CA LYS A 87 -5.44 3.70 -18.57
C LYS A 87 -5.43 5.22 -18.71
N HIS A 88 -4.58 5.91 -17.95
CA HIS A 88 -4.34 7.34 -18.00
C HIS A 88 -3.08 7.71 -18.80
N GLU A 89 -2.55 6.78 -19.59
CA GLU A 89 -1.29 6.95 -20.35
C GLU A 89 -0.08 7.27 -19.46
N LEU A 90 -0.13 6.86 -18.18
CA LEU A 90 0.94 7.03 -17.22
C LEU A 90 1.71 5.72 -17.02
N GLN A 91 3.03 5.83 -16.90
CA GLN A 91 3.92 4.71 -16.63
C GLN A 91 4.27 4.65 -15.15
N THR A 92 4.41 3.45 -14.62
CA THR A 92 4.82 3.21 -13.24
C THR A 92 6.34 3.11 -13.15
N LEU A 93 6.96 3.99 -12.39
CA LEU A 93 8.34 3.83 -11.94
C LEU A 93 8.33 3.21 -10.54
N LEU A 94 8.66 1.91 -10.49
CA LEU A 94 8.68 1.19 -9.22
C LEU A 94 9.91 1.56 -8.41
N CYS A 95 9.69 1.91 -7.14
CA CYS A 95 10.70 2.29 -6.18
C CYS A 95 10.50 1.48 -4.89
N SER A 96 11.52 0.73 -4.45
CA SER A 96 11.50 0.03 -3.18
C SER A 96 12.53 0.65 -2.23
N THR A 97 12.14 0.86 -0.96
CA THR A 97 13.05 1.48 0.03
C THR A 97 13.95 0.48 0.73
N ALA A 98 13.62 -0.82 0.70
CA ALA A 98 14.42 -1.86 1.35
C ALA A 98 15.09 -2.84 0.38
N ASP A 99 14.59 -2.97 -0.86
CA ASP A 99 15.13 -3.92 -1.84
C ASP A 99 16.25 -3.32 -2.70
N ALA A 100 16.51 -2.01 -2.56
CA ALA A 100 17.58 -1.30 -3.24
C ALA A 100 18.32 -0.39 -2.25
N ASP A 101 19.60 -0.14 -2.52
CA ASP A 101 20.42 0.80 -1.73
C ASP A 101 19.94 2.26 -1.87
N THR A 102 18.96 2.50 -2.72
CA THR A 102 18.38 3.82 -2.99
C THR A 102 17.35 4.16 -1.92
N GLY A 103 17.70 5.06 -1.02
CA GLY A 103 16.79 5.55 0.01
C GLY A 103 15.68 6.45 -0.55
N GLU A 104 14.65 6.68 0.26
CA GLU A 104 13.49 7.53 -0.05
C GLU A 104 13.88 8.95 -0.50
N ALA A 105 14.90 9.55 0.12
CA ALA A 105 15.38 10.90 -0.21
C ALA A 105 15.82 11.03 -1.68
N GLU A 106 16.40 9.99 -2.26
CA GLU A 106 16.78 9.99 -3.67
C GLU A 106 15.53 9.97 -4.58
N TYR A 107 14.48 9.23 -4.24
CA TYR A 107 13.24 9.25 -5.01
C TYR A 107 12.56 10.62 -4.97
N VAL A 108 12.55 11.27 -3.81
CA VAL A 108 12.08 12.67 -3.66
C VAL A 108 12.96 13.62 -4.49
N SER A 109 14.28 13.42 -4.50
CA SER A 109 15.21 14.19 -5.33
C SER A 109 14.89 14.04 -6.83
N ARG A 110 14.57 12.83 -7.30
CA ARG A 110 14.16 12.57 -8.68
C ARG A 110 12.85 13.28 -9.03
N LEU A 111 11.88 13.30 -8.12
CA LEU A 111 10.64 14.06 -8.29
C LEU A 111 10.92 15.56 -8.46
N ARG A 112 11.74 16.15 -7.56
CA ARG A 112 12.15 17.56 -7.64
C ARG A 112 12.91 17.91 -8.92
N ARG A 113 13.66 16.95 -9.48
CA ARG A 113 14.39 17.10 -10.76
C ARG A 113 13.53 16.82 -12.00
N HIS A 114 12.21 16.72 -11.85
CA HIS A 114 11.29 16.42 -12.96
C HIS A 114 11.59 15.11 -13.71
N MET A 115 12.14 14.10 -13.00
CA MET A 115 12.33 12.76 -13.58
C MET A 115 11.08 11.89 -13.47
N MET A 116 10.08 12.34 -12.70
CA MET A 116 8.73 11.80 -12.60
C MET A 116 7.76 12.95 -12.28
N ASP A 117 6.50 12.77 -12.61
CA ASP A 117 5.49 13.82 -12.49
C ASP A 117 4.83 13.84 -11.12
N GLY A 118 4.83 12.70 -10.42
CA GLY A 118 4.28 12.58 -9.08
C GLY A 118 4.73 11.30 -8.39
N ILE A 119 4.40 11.17 -7.10
CA ILE A 119 4.71 10.00 -6.27
C ILE A 119 3.45 9.50 -5.58
N ILE A 120 3.24 8.18 -5.61
CA ILE A 120 2.35 7.45 -4.71
C ILE A 120 3.23 6.81 -3.63
N MET A 121 3.07 7.27 -2.37
CA MET A 121 3.89 6.86 -1.23
C MET A 121 3.16 5.82 -0.38
N ALA A 122 3.67 4.60 -0.39
CA ALA A 122 3.20 3.48 0.44
C ALA A 122 4.28 2.95 1.41
N ALA A 123 5.50 3.54 1.37
CA ALA A 123 6.58 3.14 2.25
C ALA A 123 6.44 3.74 3.66
N HIS A 124 7.17 3.16 4.61
CA HIS A 124 7.31 3.66 5.96
C HIS A 124 8.27 4.83 5.98
N THR A 125 7.77 5.99 6.34
CA THR A 125 8.57 7.20 6.43
C THR A 125 8.39 7.86 7.79
N ASP A 126 9.48 8.23 8.41
CA ASP A 126 9.47 8.96 9.67
C ASP A 126 10.08 10.35 9.41
N HIS A 127 9.22 11.28 9.01
CA HIS A 127 9.62 12.64 8.69
C HIS A 127 8.81 13.66 9.50
N PRO A 128 9.36 14.89 9.70
CA PRO A 128 8.60 15.98 10.25
C PRO A 128 7.33 16.25 9.43
N ALA A 129 6.29 16.77 10.10
CA ALA A 129 4.96 17.00 9.52
C ALA A 129 4.95 17.78 8.20
N ASN A 130 5.90 18.72 8.03
CA ASN A 130 5.98 19.58 6.86
C ASN A 130 6.87 19.04 5.74
N TYR A 131 7.52 17.90 5.93
CA TYR A 131 8.46 17.35 4.94
C TYR A 131 7.79 17.15 3.58
N TRP A 132 6.69 16.40 3.55
CA TRP A 132 5.97 16.07 2.31
C TRP A 132 5.30 17.27 1.68
N THR A 133 4.71 18.14 2.49
CA THR A 133 4.05 19.38 2.01
C THR A 133 5.06 20.39 1.43
N SER A 134 6.31 20.37 1.91
CA SER A 134 7.38 21.27 1.43
C SER A 134 7.98 20.84 0.09
N ILE A 135 7.66 19.66 -0.43
CA ILE A 135 8.20 19.16 -1.71
C ILE A 135 7.70 20.02 -2.87
N GLY A 136 6.47 20.56 -2.79
CA GLY A 136 5.87 21.39 -3.83
C GLY A 136 5.59 20.62 -5.14
N ARG A 137 5.45 19.31 -5.07
CA ARG A 137 5.20 18.41 -6.21
C ARG A 137 4.12 17.42 -5.86
N PRO A 138 3.40 16.82 -6.86
CA PRO A 138 2.35 15.87 -6.61
C PRO A 138 2.77 14.67 -5.78
N VAL A 139 2.15 14.49 -4.61
CA VAL A 139 2.33 13.33 -3.72
C VAL A 139 0.95 12.87 -3.26
N VAL A 140 0.71 11.58 -3.32
CA VAL A 140 -0.49 10.91 -2.78
C VAL A 140 -0.02 9.81 -1.84
N ALA A 141 -0.65 9.70 -0.67
CA ALA A 141 -0.32 8.69 0.33
C ALA A 141 -1.22 7.47 0.20
N PHE A 142 -0.66 6.30 0.43
CA PHE A 142 -1.40 5.08 0.67
C PHE A 142 -1.10 4.57 2.08
N ASP A 143 -2.16 4.35 2.88
CA ASP A 143 -2.08 3.89 4.27
C ASP A 143 -1.04 4.67 5.11
N ARG A 144 -0.93 5.97 4.84
CA ARG A 144 -0.06 6.91 5.55
C ARG A 144 -0.75 8.26 5.67
N ALA A 145 -0.58 8.93 6.79
CA ALA A 145 -0.87 10.36 6.91
C ALA A 145 0.46 11.11 6.74
N LEU A 146 0.61 11.83 5.65
CA LEU A 146 1.86 12.53 5.29
C LEU A 146 1.76 14.06 5.49
N GLY A 147 0.71 14.53 6.14
CA GLY A 147 0.45 15.95 6.39
C GLY A 147 -0.93 16.38 5.94
N ALA A 148 -1.38 17.55 6.43
CA ALA A 148 -2.76 18.02 6.29
C ALA A 148 -3.20 18.30 4.85
N THR A 149 -2.28 18.48 3.90
CA THR A 149 -2.57 18.81 2.50
C THR A 149 -2.28 17.68 1.52
N ILE A 150 -1.79 16.53 2.00
CA ILE A 150 -1.48 15.37 1.15
C ILE A 150 -2.68 14.42 1.11
N ALA A 151 -3.25 14.21 -0.07
CA ALA A 151 -4.36 13.27 -0.25
C ALA A 151 -3.95 11.86 0.15
N THR A 152 -4.83 11.17 0.87
CA THR A 152 -4.58 9.83 1.39
C THR A 152 -5.69 8.88 0.95
N VAL A 153 -5.30 7.71 0.47
CA VAL A 153 -6.18 6.56 0.28
C VAL A 153 -5.80 5.51 1.30
N ARG A 154 -6.76 4.96 2.03
CA ARG A 154 -6.53 3.89 2.99
C ARG A 154 -7.66 2.87 3.01
N SER A 155 -7.38 1.67 3.48
CA SER A 155 -8.44 0.71 3.80
C SER A 155 -9.17 1.07 5.09
N ASP A 156 -10.43 0.62 5.23
CA ASP A 156 -11.17 0.71 6.50
C ASP A 156 -10.67 -0.35 7.48
N HIS A 157 -9.53 -0.05 8.11
CA HIS A 157 -8.89 -0.95 9.05
C HIS A 157 -9.74 -1.18 10.31
N GLU A 158 -10.50 -0.17 10.73
CA GLU A 158 -11.44 -0.27 11.84
C GLU A 158 -12.58 -1.26 11.50
N GLN A 159 -13.09 -1.22 10.28
CA GLN A 159 -14.07 -2.21 9.80
C GLN A 159 -13.47 -3.62 9.84
N GLY A 160 -12.22 -3.78 9.38
CA GLY A 160 -11.51 -5.06 9.42
C GLY A 160 -11.42 -5.62 10.83
N GLY A 161 -11.04 -4.80 11.82
CA GLY A 161 -11.01 -5.20 13.24
C GLY A 161 -12.37 -5.62 13.77
N ARG A 162 -13.44 -4.90 13.43
CA ARG A 162 -14.83 -5.27 13.81
C ARG A 162 -15.23 -6.61 13.22
N LEU A 163 -15.01 -6.84 11.91
CA LEU A 163 -15.37 -8.08 11.23
C LEU A 163 -14.69 -9.30 11.82
N VAL A 164 -13.40 -9.19 12.15
CA VAL A 164 -12.65 -10.28 12.78
C VAL A 164 -13.13 -10.54 14.19
N ALA A 165 -13.36 -9.50 14.99
CA ALA A 165 -13.90 -9.64 16.34
C ALA A 165 -15.26 -10.37 16.32
N GLU A 166 -16.17 -9.97 15.44
CA GLU A 166 -17.47 -10.64 15.26
C GLU A 166 -17.32 -12.12 14.90
N GLN A 167 -16.41 -12.47 13.99
CA GLN A 167 -16.14 -13.85 13.61
C GLN A 167 -15.61 -14.66 14.80
N LEU A 168 -14.68 -14.11 15.57
CA LEU A 168 -14.09 -14.77 16.74
C LEU A 168 -15.10 -14.96 17.87
N VAL A 169 -15.94 -13.95 18.15
CA VAL A 169 -17.04 -14.06 19.12
C VAL A 169 -18.03 -15.16 18.70
N LYS A 170 -18.48 -15.13 17.45
CA LYS A 170 -19.42 -16.13 16.89
C LYS A 170 -18.86 -17.56 16.96
N SER A 171 -17.55 -17.73 16.77
CA SER A 171 -16.89 -19.04 16.79
C SER A 171 -16.52 -19.53 18.21
N GLY A 172 -16.91 -18.79 19.25
CA GLY A 172 -16.67 -19.17 20.64
C GLY A 172 -15.19 -19.12 21.06
N THR A 173 -14.42 -18.23 20.46
CA THR A 173 -13.01 -18.00 20.79
C THR A 173 -12.87 -17.45 22.21
N ARG A 174 -11.82 -17.86 22.92
CA ARG A 174 -11.54 -17.45 24.30
C ARG A 174 -10.19 -16.75 24.47
N HIS A 175 -9.21 -17.07 23.62
CA HIS A 175 -7.86 -16.50 23.71
C HIS A 175 -7.25 -16.30 22.33
N VAL A 176 -6.97 -15.04 21.99
CA VAL A 176 -6.48 -14.61 20.67
C VAL A 176 -5.04 -14.14 20.77
N VAL A 177 -4.17 -14.58 19.87
CA VAL A 177 -2.86 -13.96 19.64
C VAL A 177 -2.92 -13.14 18.36
N MET A 178 -2.69 -11.85 18.48
CA MET A 178 -2.52 -10.93 17.37
C MET A 178 -1.03 -10.82 17.03
N VAL A 179 -0.67 -11.05 15.77
CA VAL A 179 0.72 -11.03 15.30
C VAL A 179 0.89 -9.95 14.24
N GLY A 180 1.75 -8.96 14.50
CA GLY A 180 1.89 -7.81 13.61
C GLY A 180 3.25 -7.12 13.73
N GLY A 181 3.36 -5.92 13.16
CA GLY A 181 4.58 -5.12 13.13
C GLY A 181 5.08 -4.66 14.52
N PRO A 182 6.15 -3.86 14.56
CA PRO A 182 6.72 -3.37 15.81
C PRO A 182 5.72 -2.57 16.64
N ARG A 183 5.79 -2.69 17.97
CA ARG A 183 4.91 -1.93 18.90
C ARG A 183 5.09 -0.41 18.77
N SER A 184 6.24 0.06 18.35
CA SER A 184 6.49 1.49 18.09
C SER A 184 5.56 2.11 17.04
N GLN A 185 4.88 1.30 16.23
CA GLN A 185 3.87 1.78 15.29
C GLN A 185 2.57 2.24 15.98
N PHE A 186 2.34 1.80 17.21
CA PHE A 186 1.16 2.16 18.02
C PHE A 186 1.35 3.46 18.80
N ASP A 187 2.60 3.97 18.85
CA ASP A 187 2.88 5.19 19.59
C ASP A 187 2.18 6.38 18.94
N ASP A 188 1.46 7.15 19.75
CA ASP A 188 0.88 8.42 19.32
C ASP A 188 2.01 9.45 19.18
N ARG A 189 2.32 9.83 17.96
CA ARG A 189 3.41 10.76 17.64
C ARG A 189 2.96 12.23 17.60
N GLY A 190 1.71 12.47 18.00
CA GLY A 190 1.11 13.82 18.04
C GLY A 190 0.62 14.35 16.68
N GLU A 191 -0.03 15.50 16.70
CA GLU A 191 -0.53 16.15 15.49
C GLU A 191 0.59 16.47 14.50
N GLY A 192 0.45 15.98 13.29
CA GLY A 192 1.35 16.28 12.17
C GLY A 192 2.51 15.29 11.98
N ALA A 193 2.65 14.26 12.82
CA ALA A 193 3.56 13.15 12.54
C ALA A 193 2.95 12.17 11.52
N THR A 194 3.82 11.45 10.80
CA THR A 194 3.38 10.37 9.93
C THR A 194 2.82 9.23 10.76
N THR A 195 1.64 8.72 10.41
CA THR A 195 0.96 7.66 11.14
C THR A 195 0.76 6.40 10.29
N PHE A 196 0.50 5.28 10.96
CA PHE A 196 0.24 3.98 10.34
C PHE A 196 -1.22 3.59 10.55
N PRO A 197 -2.14 3.94 9.63
CA PRO A 197 -3.56 3.61 9.79
C PRO A 197 -3.82 2.12 10.02
N THR A 198 -2.94 1.23 9.54
CA THR A 198 -3.04 -0.22 9.71
C THR A 198 -3.07 -0.68 11.18
N VAL A 199 -2.49 0.10 12.12
CA VAL A 199 -2.58 -0.22 13.57
C VAL A 199 -4.02 -0.17 14.09
N ARG A 200 -4.89 0.62 13.43
CA ARG A 200 -6.31 0.72 13.78
C ARG A 200 -7.03 -0.63 13.71
N TYR A 201 -6.58 -1.52 12.82
CA TYR A 201 -7.07 -2.90 12.77
C TYR A 201 -6.92 -3.61 14.11
N PHE A 202 -5.69 -3.65 14.64
CA PHE A 202 -5.39 -4.33 15.90
C PHE A 202 -5.99 -3.61 17.10
N GLN A 203 -6.01 -2.27 17.10
CA GLN A 203 -6.63 -1.49 18.18
C GLN A 203 -8.12 -1.79 18.27
N THR A 204 -8.85 -1.67 17.14
CA THR A 204 -10.30 -1.96 17.12
C THR A 204 -10.59 -3.42 17.45
N LEU A 205 -9.77 -4.35 16.96
CA LEU A 205 -9.90 -5.76 17.28
C LEU A 205 -9.76 -5.97 18.79
N GLY A 206 -8.69 -5.45 19.43
CA GLY A 206 -8.46 -5.55 20.86
C GLY A 206 -9.61 -4.98 21.69
N GLU A 207 -10.06 -3.74 21.39
CA GLU A 207 -11.21 -3.11 22.06
C GLU A 207 -12.48 -3.97 22.00
N ARG A 208 -12.75 -4.62 20.86
CA ARG A 208 -13.90 -5.50 20.68
C ARG A 208 -13.76 -6.83 21.41
N LEU A 209 -12.55 -7.39 21.47
CA LEU A 209 -12.26 -8.60 22.23
C LEU A 209 -12.39 -8.34 23.73
N ASP A 210 -11.90 -7.20 24.24
CA ASP A 210 -12.07 -6.78 25.62
C ASP A 210 -13.55 -6.64 25.99
N ALA A 211 -14.34 -5.97 25.14
CA ALA A 211 -15.78 -5.83 25.35
C ALA A 211 -16.53 -7.17 25.36
N ALA A 212 -15.99 -8.18 24.69
CA ALA A 212 -16.54 -9.55 24.67
C ALA A 212 -15.99 -10.45 25.78
N GLY A 213 -15.07 -9.96 26.64
CA GLY A 213 -14.39 -10.75 27.64
C GLY A 213 -13.43 -11.81 27.10
N ILE A 214 -12.95 -11.63 25.89
CA ILE A 214 -12.01 -12.53 25.21
C ILE A 214 -10.58 -12.08 25.50
N ARG A 215 -9.78 -12.98 26.08
CA ARG A 215 -8.36 -12.70 26.32
C ARG A 215 -7.62 -12.51 25.01
N HIS A 216 -6.73 -11.54 24.96
CA HIS A 216 -5.87 -11.35 23.79
C HIS A 216 -4.47 -10.87 24.18
N GLU A 217 -3.50 -11.17 23.34
CA GLU A 217 -2.13 -10.66 23.42
C GLU A 217 -1.63 -10.26 22.05
N TYR A 218 -0.66 -9.34 22.02
CA TYR A 218 -0.01 -8.89 20.79
C TYR A 218 1.45 -9.33 20.77
N VAL A 219 1.82 -10.08 19.74
CA VAL A 219 3.19 -10.50 19.43
C VAL A 219 3.73 -9.61 18.33
N ALA A 220 4.75 -8.83 18.67
CA ALA A 220 5.43 -7.97 17.71
C ALA A 220 6.43 -8.77 16.91
N CYS A 221 6.35 -8.65 15.58
CA CYS A 221 7.36 -9.10 14.63
C CYS A 221 8.30 -7.94 14.23
N GLY A 222 9.24 -8.20 13.35
CA GLY A 222 10.05 -7.19 12.69
C GLY A 222 9.21 -6.28 11.76
N PRO A 223 9.87 -5.32 11.10
CA PRO A 223 9.21 -4.46 10.12
C PRO A 223 8.70 -5.29 8.93
N VAL A 224 7.76 -4.73 8.17
CA VAL A 224 7.15 -5.38 7.00
C VAL A 224 8.17 -5.82 5.93
N THR A 225 9.38 -5.28 5.96
CA THR A 225 10.51 -5.64 5.11
C THR A 225 11.23 -6.92 5.53
N ASP A 226 11.04 -7.36 6.80
CA ASP A 226 11.58 -8.63 7.31
C ASP A 226 10.51 -9.74 7.24
N VAL A 227 10.23 -10.20 6.02
CA VAL A 227 9.23 -11.27 5.78
C VAL A 227 9.60 -12.58 6.50
N GLU A 228 10.89 -12.89 6.61
CA GLU A 228 11.38 -14.05 7.36
C GLU A 228 11.16 -13.89 8.87
N GLY A 229 11.18 -12.65 9.36
CA GLY A 229 10.88 -12.34 10.77
C GLY A 229 9.48 -12.74 11.18
N TYR A 230 8.50 -12.64 10.27
CA TYR A 230 7.15 -13.13 10.52
C TYR A 230 7.13 -14.66 10.71
N ALA A 231 7.82 -15.40 9.86
CA ALA A 231 7.92 -16.85 9.98
C ALA A 231 8.60 -17.26 11.30
N ARG A 232 9.70 -16.58 11.67
CA ARG A 232 10.39 -16.83 12.96
C ARG A 232 9.49 -16.54 14.15
N ALA A 233 8.76 -15.43 14.15
CA ALA A 233 7.87 -15.06 15.24
C ALA A 233 6.73 -16.07 15.41
N VAL A 234 6.16 -16.54 14.31
CA VAL A 234 5.11 -17.58 14.34
C VAL A 234 5.67 -18.92 14.84
N HIS A 235 6.85 -19.33 14.39
CA HIS A 235 7.52 -20.54 14.86
C HIS A 235 7.72 -20.51 16.39
N LEU A 236 8.33 -19.43 16.91
CA LEU A 236 8.52 -19.25 18.36
C LEU A 236 7.19 -19.21 19.16
N LEU A 237 6.13 -18.68 18.55
CA LEU A 237 4.81 -18.72 19.16
C LEU A 237 4.33 -20.17 19.33
N PHE A 238 4.45 -21.01 18.29
CA PHE A 238 4.01 -22.40 18.35
C PHE A 238 4.85 -23.25 19.32
N ASP A 239 6.17 -23.02 19.41
CA ASP A 239 7.02 -23.66 20.41
C ASP A 239 6.52 -23.36 21.84
N ARG A 240 6.26 -22.08 22.14
CA ARG A 240 5.68 -21.66 23.43
C ARG A 240 4.32 -22.31 23.71
N LEU A 241 3.46 -22.41 22.69
CA LEU A 241 2.15 -23.05 22.83
C LEU A 241 2.25 -24.56 23.10
N SER A 242 3.21 -25.25 22.50
CA SER A 242 3.42 -26.68 22.69
C SER A 242 3.99 -26.97 24.09
N GLU A 243 4.91 -26.14 24.58
CA GLU A 243 5.44 -26.25 25.94
C GLU A 243 4.33 -26.06 26.99
N SER A 244 3.45 -25.08 26.80
CA SER A 244 2.30 -24.83 27.70
C SER A 244 1.31 -25.99 27.72
N ARG A 245 1.16 -26.75 26.62
CA ARG A 245 0.28 -27.93 26.53
C ARG A 245 0.91 -29.17 27.12
N SER A 246 2.24 -29.33 27.04
CA SER A 246 2.97 -30.48 27.58
C SER A 246 3.30 -30.35 29.08
N GLY A 247 3.38 -29.14 29.60
CA GLY A 247 3.68 -28.86 31.04
C GLY A 247 2.59 -29.18 32.03
N GLY A 248 1.47 -29.74 31.63
CA GLY A 248 0.36 -30.15 32.53
C GLY A 248 0.67 -31.29 33.48
N SER A 249 1.92 -31.77 33.59
CA SER A 249 2.36 -32.85 34.52
C SER A 249 3.22 -32.37 35.70
N ALA A 250 3.55 -31.11 35.82
CA ALA A 250 4.28 -30.57 36.99
C ALA A 250 3.30 -29.95 38.00
N ARG A 251 2.57 -30.81 38.74
CA ARG A 251 1.91 -30.44 39.99
C ARG A 251 2.97 -30.42 41.09
N ASP A 252 3.73 -29.33 41.23
CA ASP A 252 4.35 -29.02 42.54
C ASP A 252 5.13 -27.67 42.48
N SER A 253 4.45 -26.57 42.27
CA SER A 253 4.88 -25.25 42.76
C SER A 253 3.65 -24.37 42.90
N GLY A 254 3.28 -24.10 44.11
CA GLY A 254 2.01 -23.53 44.56
C GLY A 254 1.68 -22.08 44.16
N VAL A 255 1.85 -21.72 42.91
CA VAL A 255 1.22 -20.53 42.26
C VAL A 255 0.74 -21.01 40.89
N GLY A 256 -0.44 -21.63 40.87
CA GLY A 256 -1.06 -22.10 39.63
C GLY A 256 -1.51 -20.94 38.76
N ASP A 257 -1.10 -20.96 37.52
CA ASP A 257 -1.71 -20.23 36.39
C ASP A 257 -3.08 -20.87 36.05
N ALA A 258 -3.85 -21.15 37.12
CA ALA A 258 -5.12 -21.83 37.09
C ALA A 258 -6.20 -20.87 36.62
N GLY A 259 -6.39 -20.79 35.30
CA GLY A 259 -7.48 -20.03 34.71
C GLY A 259 -7.22 -19.41 33.35
N ILE A 260 -6.01 -19.45 32.81
CA ILE A 260 -5.73 -18.91 31.49
C ILE A 260 -6.15 -19.94 30.41
N PRO A 261 -7.14 -19.63 29.52
CA PRO A 261 -7.51 -20.54 28.47
C PRO A 261 -6.35 -20.70 27.48
N PRO A 262 -6.16 -21.88 26.87
CA PRO A 262 -5.18 -22.05 25.81
C PRO A 262 -5.49 -21.13 24.63
N VAL A 263 -4.46 -20.68 23.93
CA VAL A 263 -4.64 -19.91 22.69
C VAL A 263 -5.40 -20.77 21.69
N ASP A 264 -6.51 -20.24 21.21
CA ASP A 264 -7.40 -20.91 20.26
C ASP A 264 -7.70 -20.07 19.01
N ALA A 265 -7.07 -18.90 18.87
CA ALA A 265 -7.05 -18.14 17.60
C ALA A 265 -5.75 -17.35 17.42
N ILE A 266 -5.28 -17.28 16.18
CA ILE A 266 -4.13 -16.47 15.73
C ILE A 266 -4.61 -15.55 14.61
N VAL A 267 -4.28 -14.27 14.71
CA VAL A 267 -4.69 -13.23 13.75
C VAL A 267 -3.48 -12.42 13.31
N GLY A 268 -3.32 -12.21 12.00
CA GLY A 268 -2.22 -11.41 11.46
C GLY A 268 -2.38 -11.18 9.95
N SER A 269 -1.32 -10.77 9.27
CA SER A 269 -1.33 -10.68 7.79
C SER A 269 -1.48 -12.06 7.14
N ASP A 270 -1.74 -12.10 5.84
CA ASP A 270 -1.80 -13.37 5.09
C ASP A 270 -0.49 -14.16 5.23
N VAL A 271 0.66 -13.49 5.32
CA VAL A 271 1.96 -14.14 5.56
C VAL A 271 1.99 -14.82 6.92
N VAL A 272 1.54 -14.13 7.96
CA VAL A 272 1.40 -14.71 9.32
C VAL A 272 0.46 -15.89 9.29
N ALA A 273 -0.70 -15.74 8.66
CA ALA A 273 -1.72 -16.80 8.61
C ALA A 273 -1.22 -18.06 7.89
N ALA A 274 -0.55 -17.90 6.74
CA ALA A 274 0.04 -19.02 6.02
C ALA A 274 1.14 -19.73 6.81
N CYS A 275 2.01 -18.96 7.48
CA CYS A 275 3.02 -19.53 8.39
C CYS A 275 2.36 -20.26 9.58
N ALA A 276 1.29 -19.70 10.15
CA ALA A 276 0.57 -20.29 11.27
C ALA A 276 -0.12 -21.61 10.90
N VAL A 277 -0.70 -21.74 9.69
CA VAL A 277 -1.24 -23.01 9.19
C VAL A 277 -0.14 -24.06 9.09
N LYS A 278 1.01 -23.69 8.50
CA LYS A 278 2.16 -24.60 8.39
C LYS A 278 2.66 -25.08 9.75
N GLU A 279 2.85 -24.17 10.70
CA GLU A 279 3.31 -24.52 12.04
C GLU A 279 2.26 -25.33 12.82
N ALA A 280 0.96 -25.03 12.68
CA ALA A 280 -0.11 -25.83 13.28
C ALA A 280 -0.02 -27.29 12.81
N PHE A 281 0.13 -27.53 11.54
CA PHE A 281 0.28 -28.89 11.00
C PHE A 281 1.58 -29.57 11.50
N ALA A 282 2.70 -28.85 11.54
CA ALA A 282 3.96 -29.37 12.06
C ALA A 282 3.87 -29.79 13.54
N HIS A 283 3.03 -29.11 14.33
CA HIS A 283 2.77 -29.45 15.74
C HIS A 283 1.56 -30.38 15.95
N GLY A 284 1.02 -30.98 14.88
CA GLY A 284 -0.10 -31.91 14.94
C GLY A 284 -1.44 -31.29 15.36
N LEU A 285 -1.61 -29.98 15.22
CA LEU A 285 -2.84 -29.27 15.56
C LEU A 285 -3.81 -29.27 14.38
N ASN A 286 -5.09 -29.42 14.69
CA ASN A 286 -6.15 -29.34 13.69
C ASN A 286 -6.63 -27.88 13.56
N VAL A 287 -6.56 -27.34 12.37
CA VAL A 287 -7.16 -26.07 11.98
C VAL A 287 -8.51 -26.39 11.35
N PRO A 288 -9.61 -25.80 11.77
CA PRO A 288 -9.77 -24.73 12.79
C PRO A 288 -10.11 -25.26 14.19
N ARG A 289 -10.16 -26.59 14.41
CA ARG A 289 -10.67 -27.17 15.66
C ARG A 289 -9.85 -26.76 16.88
N ASP A 290 -8.54 -26.96 16.82
CA ASP A 290 -7.61 -26.74 17.94
C ASP A 290 -7.09 -25.30 17.98
N VAL A 291 -6.95 -24.67 16.81
CA VAL A 291 -6.59 -23.26 16.64
C VAL A 291 -7.23 -22.71 15.36
N GLN A 292 -7.86 -21.54 15.48
CA GLN A 292 -8.37 -20.79 14.37
C GLN A 292 -7.29 -19.83 13.84
N ILE A 293 -7.29 -19.55 12.54
CA ILE A 293 -6.31 -18.66 11.93
C ILE A 293 -7.04 -17.69 11.01
N ILE A 294 -6.80 -16.39 11.18
CA ILE A 294 -7.39 -15.34 10.37
C ILE A 294 -6.29 -14.47 9.77
N GLY A 295 -6.32 -14.32 8.43
CA GLY A 295 -5.44 -13.48 7.66
C GLY A 295 -5.96 -12.04 7.52
N TYR A 296 -5.09 -11.17 7.06
CA TYR A 296 -5.41 -9.80 6.63
C TYR A 296 -4.63 -9.52 5.36
N ASP A 297 -5.28 -8.99 4.34
CA ASP A 297 -4.87 -8.47 3.04
C ASP A 297 -5.69 -9.08 1.89
N GLY A 298 -5.87 -10.40 1.82
CA GLY A 298 -6.55 -11.09 0.73
C GLY A 298 -5.68 -11.25 -0.51
N THR A 299 -4.42 -11.60 -0.32
CA THR A 299 -3.44 -11.86 -1.39
C THR A 299 -3.55 -13.29 -1.94
N CYS A 300 -2.66 -13.65 -2.86
CA CYS A 300 -2.58 -15.02 -3.39
C CYS A 300 -2.29 -16.10 -2.33
N LEU A 301 -1.84 -15.73 -1.13
CA LEU A 301 -1.59 -16.68 -0.04
C LEU A 301 -2.86 -17.28 0.53
N VAL A 302 -4.04 -16.68 0.28
CA VAL A 302 -5.33 -17.18 0.77
C VAL A 302 -5.57 -18.64 0.40
N ASP A 303 -5.21 -19.04 -0.82
CA ASP A 303 -5.43 -20.40 -1.32
C ASP A 303 -4.13 -21.24 -1.40
N CYS A 304 -2.99 -20.69 -0.95
CA CYS A 304 -1.69 -21.36 -1.08
C CYS A 304 -1.20 -22.02 0.22
N ALA A 305 -1.92 -21.87 1.34
CA ALA A 305 -1.48 -22.36 2.65
C ALA A 305 -1.86 -23.83 2.93
N GLY A 306 -2.43 -24.55 1.98
CA GLY A 306 -2.94 -25.92 2.16
C GLY A 306 -4.38 -25.99 2.71
N LEU A 307 -4.92 -24.86 3.13
CA LEU A 307 -6.32 -24.60 3.45
C LEU A 307 -6.67 -23.24 2.87
N THR A 308 -7.94 -22.99 2.55
CA THR A 308 -8.41 -21.63 2.22
C THR A 308 -8.47 -20.81 3.50
N LEU A 309 -7.70 -19.73 3.58
CA LEU A 309 -7.66 -18.87 4.75
C LEU A 309 -8.96 -18.10 4.92
N THR A 310 -9.45 -18.00 6.14
CA THR A 310 -10.37 -16.92 6.52
C THR A 310 -9.56 -15.62 6.56
N VAL A 311 -10.01 -14.59 5.84
CA VAL A 311 -9.19 -13.38 5.66
C VAL A 311 -10.06 -12.12 5.56
N VAL A 312 -9.57 -11.03 6.14
CA VAL A 312 -10.06 -9.69 5.79
C VAL A 312 -9.42 -9.30 4.47
N LYS A 313 -10.24 -9.19 3.45
CA LYS A 313 -9.82 -8.87 2.09
C LYS A 313 -9.87 -7.38 1.85
N GLN A 314 -8.75 -6.79 1.46
CA GLN A 314 -8.64 -5.43 0.96
C GLN A 314 -9.01 -5.39 -0.52
N ASP A 315 -9.71 -4.34 -0.95
CA ASP A 315 -10.10 -4.17 -2.36
C ASP A 315 -8.99 -3.45 -3.12
N PHE A 316 -8.00 -4.22 -3.61
CA PHE A 316 -6.86 -3.70 -4.36
C PHE A 316 -7.27 -2.91 -5.62
N ASP A 317 -8.36 -3.32 -6.28
CA ASP A 317 -8.86 -2.64 -7.46
C ASP A 317 -9.43 -1.27 -7.14
N ALA A 318 -10.25 -1.16 -6.09
CA ALA A 318 -10.80 0.10 -5.63
C ALA A 318 -9.71 1.03 -5.05
N ILE A 319 -8.74 0.48 -4.31
CA ILE A 319 -7.58 1.23 -3.80
C ILE A 319 -6.78 1.81 -4.97
N ALA A 320 -6.42 0.98 -5.95
CA ALA A 320 -5.64 1.39 -7.10
C ALA A 320 -6.37 2.43 -7.95
N GLU A 321 -7.69 2.29 -8.14
CA GLU A 321 -8.52 3.27 -8.86
C GLU A 321 -8.49 4.65 -8.18
N ARG A 322 -8.68 4.68 -6.85
CA ARG A 322 -8.66 5.95 -6.09
C ARG A 322 -7.28 6.58 -6.07
N LEU A 323 -6.22 5.79 -5.88
CA LEU A 323 -4.84 6.30 -5.94
C LEU A 323 -4.50 6.87 -7.31
N ALA A 324 -4.89 6.17 -8.39
CA ALA A 324 -4.68 6.65 -9.75
C ALA A 324 -5.45 7.95 -10.02
N ALA A 325 -6.73 8.02 -9.60
CA ALA A 325 -7.52 9.24 -9.74
C ALA A 325 -6.87 10.42 -9.01
N ARG A 326 -6.48 10.23 -7.73
CA ARG A 326 -5.86 11.30 -6.92
C ARG A 326 -4.54 11.80 -7.49
N ILE A 327 -3.68 10.90 -7.97
CA ILE A 327 -2.39 11.34 -8.53
C ILE A 327 -2.58 12.02 -9.89
N VAL A 328 -3.53 11.56 -10.71
CA VAL A 328 -3.89 12.21 -11.98
C VAL A 328 -4.41 13.63 -11.75
N ASP A 329 -5.31 13.80 -10.76
CA ASP A 329 -5.83 15.12 -10.40
C ASP A 329 -4.68 16.02 -9.94
N ALA A 330 -3.83 15.55 -9.02
CA ALA A 330 -2.70 16.32 -8.51
C ALA A 330 -1.66 16.71 -9.58
N VAL A 331 -1.40 15.83 -10.55
CA VAL A 331 -0.48 16.12 -11.68
C VAL A 331 -1.10 17.11 -12.67
N ASN A 332 -2.43 17.14 -12.78
CA ASN A 332 -3.14 18.03 -13.71
C ASN A 332 -3.45 19.41 -13.13
N GLU A 333 -3.32 19.57 -11.81
CA GLU A 333 -3.46 20.90 -11.20
C GLU A 333 -2.34 21.83 -11.72
N PRO A 334 -2.67 23.05 -12.20
CA PRO A 334 -1.66 23.98 -12.68
C PRO A 334 -0.74 24.43 -11.54
N GLU A 335 0.57 24.32 -11.74
CA GLU A 335 1.60 24.89 -10.86
C GLU A 335 1.34 26.39 -10.71
N GLY A 336 1.03 26.87 -9.48
CA GLY A 336 0.97 28.31 -9.21
C GLY A 336 -0.38 28.92 -8.86
N ARG A 337 -1.33 28.20 -8.31
CA ARG A 337 -2.41 28.84 -7.53
C ARG A 337 -1.95 29.22 -6.12
N GLU A 338 -0.91 30.04 -6.00
CA GLU A 338 -0.90 31.07 -4.96
C GLU A 338 -2.05 32.02 -5.32
N SER A 339 -3.09 32.02 -4.53
CA SER A 339 -4.21 32.95 -4.66
C SER A 339 -3.69 34.38 -4.48
N LYS A 340 -3.32 35.04 -5.59
CA LYS A 340 -3.03 36.47 -5.69
C LYS A 340 -4.30 37.32 -5.72
N ASP A 341 -5.35 36.94 -5.04
CA ASP A 341 -6.51 37.81 -4.91
C ASP A 341 -7.15 37.67 -3.52
N SER A 342 -7.09 38.74 -2.81
CA SER A 342 -7.87 39.15 -1.63
C SER A 342 -7.15 39.19 -0.28
N GLU A 343 -6.63 40.39 0.01
CA GLU A 343 -6.27 40.87 1.36
C GLU A 343 -7.46 41.08 2.32
N ASP A 344 -8.67 40.74 1.91
CA ASP A 344 -9.90 41.01 2.68
C ASP A 344 -10.70 39.77 3.04
N SER A 345 -10.16 38.85 3.83
CA SER A 345 -10.99 37.99 4.71
C SER A 345 -10.13 37.06 5.58
N LYS A 346 -9.59 37.60 6.67
CA LYS A 346 -8.82 36.85 7.68
C LYS A 346 -9.65 35.94 8.62
N ALA A 347 -10.95 35.82 8.46
CA ALA A 347 -11.81 35.16 9.44
C ALA A 347 -12.61 33.93 8.93
N GLY A 348 -12.32 33.39 7.74
CA GLY A 348 -13.15 32.30 7.16
C GLY A 348 -12.40 31.24 6.34
N LYS A 349 -11.08 31.26 6.32
CA LYS A 349 -10.29 30.40 5.36
C LYS A 349 -9.61 29.15 5.96
N GLU A 350 -9.76 28.89 7.25
CA GLU A 350 -9.07 27.73 7.88
C GLU A 350 -9.64 26.35 7.57
N PHE A 351 -10.79 26.22 6.92
CA PHE A 351 -11.46 24.92 6.73
C PHE A 351 -11.53 24.42 5.28
N LYS A 352 -10.91 25.05 4.30
CA LYS A 352 -11.03 24.63 2.87
C LYS A 352 -9.90 23.77 2.30
N ASN A 353 -8.82 23.50 3.02
CA ASN A 353 -7.64 22.76 2.52
C ASN A 353 -7.28 21.51 3.34
N ALA A 354 -8.22 20.85 4.01
CA ALA A 354 -7.94 19.53 4.55
C ALA A 354 -7.81 18.55 3.36
N ALA A 355 -6.72 17.80 3.31
CA ALA A 355 -6.52 16.78 2.27
C ALA A 355 -7.66 15.76 2.29
N ALA A 356 -8.12 15.37 1.13
CA ALA A 356 -9.13 14.34 1.01
C ALA A 356 -8.57 12.99 1.51
N VAL A 357 -9.32 12.35 2.41
CA VAL A 357 -9.05 10.98 2.86
C VAL A 357 -10.10 10.06 2.25
N ASP A 358 -9.67 9.19 1.34
CA ASP A 358 -10.52 8.16 0.75
C ASP A 358 -10.37 6.87 1.57
N ILE A 359 -11.47 6.42 2.16
CA ILE A 359 -11.53 5.16 2.91
C ILE A 359 -12.18 4.10 2.01
N VAL A 360 -11.45 3.00 1.77
CA VAL A 360 -11.91 1.88 0.97
C VAL A 360 -12.41 0.78 1.91
N PRO A 361 -13.68 0.35 1.80
CA PRO A 361 -14.20 -0.73 2.61
C PRO A 361 -13.43 -2.03 2.43
N VAL A 362 -13.39 -2.85 3.47
CA VAL A 362 -12.86 -4.22 3.45
C VAL A 362 -14.00 -5.22 3.64
N SER A 363 -13.73 -6.49 3.32
CA SER A 363 -14.71 -7.56 3.50
C SER A 363 -14.09 -8.78 4.18
N LEU A 364 -14.86 -9.53 4.96
CA LEU A 364 -14.43 -10.81 5.52
C LEU A 364 -14.79 -11.93 4.53
N HIS A 365 -13.78 -12.68 4.11
CA HIS A 365 -13.94 -13.91 3.37
C HIS A 365 -13.70 -15.09 4.33
N VAL A 366 -14.74 -15.90 4.56
CA VAL A 366 -14.66 -17.04 5.46
C VAL A 366 -14.20 -18.26 4.66
N GLY A 367 -13.05 -18.79 5.04
CA GLY A 367 -12.47 -20.01 4.49
C GLY A 367 -12.51 -21.17 5.51
N ASP A 368 -11.56 -22.09 5.36
CA ASP A 368 -11.49 -23.32 6.15
C ASP A 368 -10.83 -23.14 7.52
N THR A 369 -10.19 -21.98 7.77
CA THR A 369 -9.33 -21.77 8.94
C THR A 369 -10.04 -21.17 10.16
N THR A 370 -11.37 -20.99 10.10
CA THR A 370 -12.20 -20.62 11.24
C THR A 370 -13.35 -21.60 11.43
N ARG A 371 -13.78 -21.77 12.69
CA ARG A 371 -14.93 -22.60 13.01
C ARG A 371 -16.19 -22.01 12.39
N GLN A 372 -16.95 -22.85 11.70
CA GLN A 372 -18.30 -22.48 11.27
C GLN A 372 -19.23 -22.54 12.48
N MET A 373 -20.24 -21.67 12.49
CA MET A 373 -21.28 -21.73 13.52
C MET A 373 -22.06 -23.03 13.35
N ALA A 374 -22.31 -23.74 14.48
CA ALA A 374 -23.24 -24.84 14.55
C ALA A 374 -24.68 -24.34 14.40
#